data_d20b0a8e1f78f9f077998d8d77b77b1a
#
_entry.id   d20b0a8e1f78f9f077998d8d77b77b1a
#
_cell.length_a   1.000
_cell.length_b   1.000
_cell.length_c   1.000
_cell.angle_alpha   90.00
_cell.angle_beta   90.00
_cell.angle_gamma   90.00
#
_symmetry.space_group_name_H-M   'P 1'
#
loop_
_entity.id
_entity.type
_entity.pdbx_description
1 polymer ?
#
loop_
_entity_poly.entity_id
_entity_poly.type
_entity_poly.pdbx_seq_one_letter_code
_entity_poly.pdbx_strand_id
1 'polypeptide(L)'
;MKALQILAGPVALKRLRERGLRPEDIRAIPAAAGGPKGLILNPLDRFVFGHWLPRSTQTVHLLGASIGAWRMASACLPDADAALSDLAADYIAQRYEHEPGKSPKPSHVSELFAAKLRERFGGREHEVLSHPRFRLHVFTSRGVRALARDGRMRTPLGYLGAFASNAVSRRAMGGFLERVIFSDPRDRLPVPTHDYRTQHVELTAANLARSVLASCTIPFWLEAVDAIPGAPPGPYWDGGITDYHLHLDYAALGGDDGAGLVLYPHFQKTLVPGWLDKALRHRHRASARLANVVLLSPSPEWVATLPGGKIPDRGDFKAFGDDHDAREDAWRRATDESARLAEEFDTLTRQASVEAMPLP
;
A
#
# COMPACT_ATOMS: atom_id res chain seq x y z
N MET A 1 -19.65 18.72 7.47
CA MET A 1 -19.45 17.50 6.64
C MET A 1 -18.27 16.75 7.18
N LYS A 2 -18.43 15.45 7.49
CA LYS A 2 -17.32 14.60 7.94
C LYS A 2 -16.46 14.19 6.75
N ALA A 3 -15.13 14.32 6.88
CA ALA A 3 -14.19 13.89 5.88
C ALA A 3 -13.83 12.40 6.04
N LEU A 4 -13.74 11.93 7.27
CA LEU A 4 -13.33 10.56 7.60
C LEU A 4 -14.53 9.65 7.86
N GLN A 5 -14.58 8.50 7.18
CA GLN A 5 -15.47 7.39 7.48
C GLN A 5 -14.68 6.26 8.15
N ILE A 6 -15.31 5.63 9.14
CA ILE A 6 -14.77 4.45 9.82
C ILE A 6 -15.67 3.28 9.50
N LEU A 7 -15.07 2.23 8.96
CA LEU A 7 -15.73 0.97 8.71
C LEU A 7 -14.95 -0.13 9.44
N ALA A 8 -15.66 -1.11 10.00
CA ALA A 8 -14.97 -2.11 10.77
C ALA A 8 -15.61 -3.51 10.60
N GLY A 9 -14.78 -4.52 10.72
CA GLY A 9 -15.22 -5.90 10.83
C GLY A 9 -15.89 -6.16 12.18
N PRO A 10 -16.63 -7.28 12.35
CA PRO A 10 -17.47 -7.51 13.52
C PRO A 10 -16.72 -7.51 14.86
N VAL A 11 -15.50 -8.05 14.91
CA VAL A 11 -14.67 -8.05 16.11
C VAL A 11 -14.19 -6.63 16.42
N ALA A 12 -13.72 -5.89 15.39
CA ALA A 12 -13.30 -4.53 15.54
C ALA A 12 -14.45 -3.59 15.95
N LEU A 13 -15.66 -3.76 15.38
CA LEU A 13 -16.86 -3.00 15.76
C LEU A 13 -17.18 -3.14 17.25
N LYS A 14 -17.16 -4.37 17.77
CA LYS A 14 -17.37 -4.62 19.19
C LYS A 14 -16.34 -3.89 20.04
N ARG A 15 -15.04 -4.03 19.68
CA ARG A 15 -13.94 -3.42 20.42
C ARG A 15 -14.02 -1.89 20.44
N LEU A 16 -14.31 -1.27 19.30
CA LEU A 16 -14.46 0.19 19.17
C LEU A 16 -15.58 0.73 20.07
N ARG A 17 -16.71 0.04 20.16
CA ARG A 17 -17.82 0.43 21.03
C ARG A 17 -17.50 0.29 22.52
N GLU A 18 -16.76 -0.75 22.89
CA GLU A 18 -16.45 -1.05 24.29
C GLU A 18 -15.33 -0.19 24.86
N ARG A 19 -14.32 0.18 24.05
CA ARG A 19 -13.07 0.75 24.56
C ARG A 19 -12.51 1.91 23.72
N GLY A 20 -13.17 2.28 22.63
CA GLY A 20 -12.62 3.20 21.64
C GLY A 20 -11.48 2.60 20.82
N LEU A 21 -10.72 3.44 20.12
CA LEU A 21 -9.57 3.04 19.32
C LEU A 21 -8.29 3.45 20.04
N ARG A 22 -7.44 2.48 20.36
CA ARG A 22 -6.20 2.68 21.12
C ARG A 22 -4.97 2.19 20.37
N PRO A 23 -3.82 2.89 20.47
CA PRO A 23 -2.60 2.48 19.76
C PRO A 23 -2.06 1.13 20.23
N GLU A 24 -2.26 0.75 21.49
CA GLU A 24 -1.84 -0.55 22.03
C GLU A 24 -2.64 -1.74 21.50
N ASP A 25 -3.80 -1.52 20.89
CA ASP A 25 -4.59 -2.58 20.27
C ASP A 25 -4.09 -2.93 18.84
N ILE A 26 -3.28 -2.07 18.22
CA ILE A 26 -2.87 -2.23 16.84
C ILE A 26 -1.73 -3.25 16.70
N ARG A 27 -1.94 -4.25 15.83
CA ARG A 27 -0.95 -5.30 15.51
C ARG A 27 -0.43 -5.21 14.08
N ALA A 28 -1.22 -4.69 13.16
CA ALA A 28 -0.79 -4.52 11.77
C ALA A 28 -1.42 -3.29 11.13
N ILE A 29 -0.69 -2.72 10.17
CA ILE A 29 -1.15 -1.62 9.31
C ILE A 29 -0.84 -2.00 7.87
N PRO A 30 -1.86 -2.41 7.08
CA PRO A 30 -1.72 -2.58 5.65
C PRO A 30 -1.71 -1.22 4.93
N ALA A 31 -0.94 -1.15 3.85
CA ALA A 31 -0.89 0.01 2.95
C ALA A 31 -1.08 -0.45 1.51
N ALA A 32 -2.23 -0.11 0.95
CA ALA A 32 -2.66 -0.51 -0.38
C ALA A 32 -1.80 0.07 -1.50
N ALA A 33 -1.70 -0.67 -2.59
CA ALA A 33 -1.30 -0.14 -3.88
C ALA A 33 -2.34 0.89 -4.38
N GLY A 34 -1.93 1.86 -5.18
CA GLY A 34 -2.88 2.87 -5.70
C GLY A 34 -2.22 4.06 -6.38
N GLY A 35 -0.89 4.16 -6.37
CA GLY A 35 -0.16 5.28 -6.93
C GLY A 35 -0.58 6.61 -6.27
N PRO A 36 -0.95 7.64 -7.05
CA PRO A 36 -1.27 8.98 -6.53
C PRO A 36 -2.39 8.99 -5.48
N LYS A 37 -3.25 7.97 -5.46
CA LYS A 37 -4.32 7.86 -4.44
C LYS A 37 -3.78 7.84 -3.01
N GLY A 38 -2.52 7.40 -2.82
CA GLY A 38 -1.87 7.43 -1.53
C GLY A 38 -1.61 8.84 -0.96
N LEU A 39 -1.62 9.87 -1.80
CA LEU A 39 -1.34 11.24 -1.39
C LEU A 39 -2.34 11.75 -0.35
N ILE A 40 -3.63 11.46 -0.52
CA ILE A 40 -4.66 11.90 0.45
C ILE A 40 -4.53 11.21 1.82
N LEU A 41 -3.73 10.17 1.94
CA LEU A 41 -3.48 9.51 3.21
C LEU A 41 -2.26 10.09 3.94
N ASN A 42 -1.50 10.98 3.27
CA ASN A 42 -0.24 11.48 3.81
C ASN A 42 -0.38 12.19 5.17
N PRO A 43 -1.27 13.18 5.36
CA PRO A 43 -1.42 13.81 6.68
C PRO A 43 -1.89 12.83 7.76
N LEU A 44 -2.76 11.87 7.39
CA LEU A 44 -3.20 10.83 8.32
C LEU A 44 -2.05 9.89 8.72
N ASP A 45 -1.24 9.44 7.75
CA ASP A 45 -0.06 8.63 8.03
C ASP A 45 0.93 9.36 8.93
N ARG A 46 1.22 10.63 8.64
CA ARG A 46 2.10 11.47 9.45
C ARG A 46 1.62 11.54 10.89
N PHE A 47 0.33 11.76 11.10
CA PHE A 47 -0.25 11.76 12.44
C PHE A 47 -0.18 10.37 13.10
N VAL A 48 -0.56 9.32 12.39
CA VAL A 48 -0.57 7.94 12.93
C VAL A 48 0.84 7.52 13.36
N PHE A 49 1.83 7.66 12.47
CA PHE A 49 3.19 7.17 12.71
C PHE A 49 4.04 8.12 13.55
N GLY A 50 3.87 9.45 13.40
CA GLY A 50 4.64 10.44 14.14
C GLY A 50 4.09 10.76 15.53
N HIS A 51 2.78 10.67 15.74
CA HIS A 51 2.16 11.20 16.97
C HIS A 51 1.29 10.21 17.73
N TRP A 52 0.53 9.36 17.05
CA TRP A 52 -0.45 8.49 17.70
C TRP A 52 0.13 7.14 18.12
N LEU A 53 0.73 6.38 17.22
CA LEU A 53 1.38 5.11 17.54
C LEU A 53 2.53 5.24 18.55
N PRO A 54 3.35 6.33 18.55
CA PRO A 54 4.40 6.49 19.55
C PRO A 54 3.93 6.45 21.01
N ARG A 55 2.63 6.60 21.26
CA ARG A 55 2.03 6.48 22.62
C ARG A 55 1.98 5.03 23.13
N SER A 56 2.30 4.04 22.29
CA SER A 56 2.34 2.62 22.63
C SER A 56 3.72 2.03 22.37
N THR A 57 4.09 1.00 23.11
CA THR A 57 5.31 0.20 22.90
C THR A 57 5.07 -1.06 22.08
N GLN A 58 3.83 -1.29 21.65
CA GLN A 58 3.42 -2.48 20.93
C GLN A 58 4.17 -2.64 19.60
N THR A 59 4.61 -3.84 19.30
CA THR A 59 5.11 -4.19 17.95
C THR A 59 3.99 -4.16 16.93
N VAL A 60 4.22 -3.52 15.79
CA VAL A 60 3.26 -3.38 14.71
C VAL A 60 3.88 -3.84 13.39
N HIS A 61 3.19 -4.72 12.68
CA HIS A 61 3.57 -5.20 11.36
C HIS A 61 3.06 -4.24 10.28
N LEU A 62 3.97 -3.68 9.49
CA LEU A 62 3.66 -2.77 8.40
C LEU A 62 3.72 -3.52 7.08
N LEU A 63 2.59 -3.67 6.41
CA LEU A 63 2.46 -4.42 5.16
C LEU A 63 2.26 -3.44 4.01
N GLY A 64 3.11 -3.48 2.99
CA GLY A 64 3.02 -2.54 1.88
C GLY A 64 3.06 -3.20 0.50
N ALA A 65 2.21 -2.71 -0.40
CA ALA A 65 2.25 -3.02 -1.84
C ALA A 65 2.30 -1.72 -2.64
N SER A 66 3.18 -1.64 -3.65
CA SER A 66 3.35 -0.46 -4.51
C SER A 66 3.69 0.79 -3.69
N ILE A 67 3.00 1.91 -3.91
CA ILE A 67 3.18 3.13 -3.09
C ILE A 67 3.01 2.85 -1.59
N GLY A 68 2.21 1.84 -1.23
CA GLY A 68 2.06 1.40 0.15
C GLY A 68 3.35 0.85 0.73
N ALA A 69 4.16 0.14 -0.05
CA ALA A 69 5.48 -0.34 0.40
C ALA A 69 6.43 0.83 0.69
N TRP A 70 6.42 1.85 -0.16
CA TRP A 70 7.22 3.05 0.05
C TRP A 70 6.77 3.84 1.29
N ARG A 71 5.44 4.04 1.46
CA ARG A 71 4.88 4.68 2.65
C ARG A 71 5.30 3.96 3.93
N MET A 72 5.18 2.63 3.96
CA MET A 72 5.52 1.83 5.14
C MET A 72 7.03 1.79 5.42
N ALA A 73 7.88 1.75 4.38
CA ALA A 73 9.32 1.88 4.55
C ALA A 73 9.71 3.27 5.10
N SER A 74 9.08 4.35 4.62
CA SER A 74 9.29 5.70 5.15
C SER A 74 8.84 5.83 6.61
N ALA A 75 7.72 5.20 6.99
CA ALA A 75 7.24 5.16 8.36
C ALA A 75 8.19 4.44 9.35
N CYS A 76 9.07 3.58 8.84
CA CYS A 76 10.11 2.92 9.64
C CYS A 76 11.36 3.79 9.89
N LEU A 77 11.48 4.96 9.28
CA LEU A 77 12.57 5.88 9.57
C LEU A 77 12.37 6.58 10.92
N PRO A 78 13.44 7.02 11.61
CA PRO A 78 13.35 7.63 12.94
C PRO A 78 12.41 8.84 13.01
N ASP A 79 12.42 9.69 11.99
CA ASP A 79 11.46 10.78 11.83
C ASP A 79 10.44 10.39 10.73
N ALA A 80 9.43 9.63 11.12
CA ALA A 80 8.38 9.18 10.22
C ALA A 80 7.56 10.35 9.63
N ASP A 81 7.35 11.42 10.40
CA ASP A 81 6.60 12.60 9.95
C ASP A 81 7.32 13.28 8.79
N ALA A 82 8.59 13.63 8.97
CA ALA A 82 9.42 14.23 7.92
C ALA A 82 9.54 13.30 6.70
N ALA A 83 9.84 12.01 6.91
CA ALA A 83 10.03 11.04 5.83
C ALA A 83 8.78 10.86 4.96
N LEU A 84 7.60 10.86 5.57
CA LEU A 84 6.32 10.77 4.86
C LEU A 84 5.97 12.10 4.16
N SER A 85 6.28 13.24 4.78
CA SER A 85 6.12 14.56 4.16
C SER A 85 6.94 14.68 2.88
N ASP A 86 8.21 14.30 2.96
CA ASP A 86 9.12 14.31 1.82
C ASP A 86 8.67 13.35 0.70
N LEU A 87 8.17 12.15 1.07
CA LEU A 87 7.61 11.21 0.10
C LEU A 87 6.46 11.83 -0.70
N ALA A 88 5.56 12.56 -0.03
CA ALA A 88 4.44 13.21 -0.72
C ALA A 88 4.95 14.34 -1.62
N ALA A 89 5.89 15.17 -1.16
CA ALA A 89 6.49 16.23 -1.95
C ALA A 89 7.18 15.69 -3.21
N ASP A 90 8.01 14.65 -3.06
CA ASP A 90 8.67 13.97 -4.17
C ASP A 90 7.65 13.38 -5.17
N TYR A 91 6.58 12.78 -4.64
CA TYR A 91 5.55 12.16 -5.49
C TYR A 91 4.73 13.19 -6.27
N ILE A 92 4.40 14.33 -5.67
CA ILE A 92 3.69 15.43 -6.32
C ILE A 92 4.56 16.05 -7.41
N ALA A 93 5.84 16.30 -7.13
CA ALA A 93 6.78 16.94 -8.05
C ALA A 93 7.29 16.02 -9.18
N GLN A 94 6.76 14.78 -9.30
CA GLN A 94 7.19 13.87 -10.36
C GLN A 94 6.93 14.44 -11.74
N ARG A 95 7.99 14.59 -12.52
CA ARG A 95 7.96 14.95 -13.95
C ARG A 95 8.78 13.94 -14.72
N TYR A 96 8.26 13.49 -15.85
CA TYR A 96 8.95 12.55 -16.71
C TYR A 96 9.21 13.21 -18.06
N GLU A 97 10.50 13.34 -18.40
CA GLU A 97 10.88 13.85 -19.71
C GLU A 97 10.47 12.87 -20.80
N HIS A 98 9.80 13.36 -21.82
CA HIS A 98 9.39 12.60 -23.00
C HIS A 98 9.28 13.50 -24.22
N GLU A 99 9.37 12.88 -25.41
CA GLU A 99 9.11 13.57 -26.66
C GLU A 99 7.62 13.94 -26.75
N PRO A 100 7.29 15.11 -27.33
CA PRO A 100 5.89 15.52 -27.49
C PRO A 100 5.02 14.42 -28.13
N GLY A 101 3.89 14.10 -27.49
CA GLY A 101 2.95 13.08 -27.96
C GLY A 101 3.37 11.61 -27.72
N LYS A 102 4.51 11.37 -27.06
CA LYS A 102 4.95 10.03 -26.66
C LYS A 102 4.86 9.85 -25.14
N SER A 103 4.78 8.60 -24.70
CA SER A 103 4.93 8.28 -23.27
C SER A 103 6.40 8.23 -22.89
N PRO A 104 6.76 8.51 -21.62
CA PRO A 104 8.11 8.32 -21.12
C PRO A 104 8.62 6.90 -21.37
N LYS A 105 9.92 6.73 -21.58
CA LYS A 105 10.53 5.40 -21.70
C LYS A 105 10.49 4.68 -20.33
N PRO A 106 10.10 3.40 -20.27
CA PRO A 106 10.08 2.62 -19.03
C PRO A 106 11.41 2.65 -18.27
N SER A 107 12.55 2.56 -18.96
CA SER A 107 13.87 2.65 -18.35
C SER A 107 14.10 3.98 -17.62
N HIS A 108 13.73 5.11 -18.26
CA HIS A 108 13.84 6.44 -17.66
C HIS A 108 13.02 6.56 -16.38
N VAL A 109 11.77 6.10 -16.41
CA VAL A 109 10.90 6.10 -15.22
C VAL A 109 11.49 5.21 -14.11
N SER A 110 11.99 4.02 -14.46
CA SER A 110 12.62 3.09 -13.50
C SER A 110 13.87 3.70 -12.86
N GLU A 111 14.71 4.38 -13.64
CA GLU A 111 15.93 5.05 -13.15
C GLU A 111 15.60 6.17 -12.16
N LEU A 112 14.59 7.00 -12.45
CA LEU A 112 14.14 8.06 -11.55
C LEU A 112 13.61 7.51 -10.23
N PHE A 113 12.78 6.46 -10.28
CA PHE A 113 12.32 5.78 -9.07
C PHE A 113 13.46 5.19 -8.26
N ALA A 114 14.40 4.50 -8.92
CA ALA A 114 15.57 3.93 -8.26
C ALA A 114 16.47 5.01 -7.65
N ALA A 115 16.62 6.16 -8.31
CA ALA A 115 17.38 7.30 -7.78
C ALA A 115 16.73 7.86 -6.51
N LYS A 116 15.41 8.06 -6.52
CA LYS A 116 14.67 8.53 -5.35
C LYS A 116 14.73 7.56 -4.17
N LEU A 117 14.67 6.26 -4.43
CA LEU A 117 14.83 5.25 -3.36
C LEU A 117 16.24 5.26 -2.78
N ARG A 118 17.28 5.43 -3.61
CA ARG A 118 18.66 5.58 -3.12
C ARG A 118 18.83 6.86 -2.30
N GLU A 119 18.27 7.98 -2.74
CA GLU A 119 18.29 9.23 -2.01
C GLU A 119 17.65 9.10 -0.62
N ARG A 120 16.53 8.37 -0.54
CA ARG A 120 15.73 8.23 0.68
C ARG A 120 16.29 7.21 1.67
N PHE A 121 16.72 6.05 1.17
CA PHE A 121 17.09 4.91 2.00
C PHE A 121 18.57 4.55 1.95
N GLY A 122 19.34 5.08 0.96
CA GLY A 122 20.77 4.74 0.79
C GLY A 122 21.60 5.12 2.01
N GLY A 123 22.25 4.10 2.61
CA GLY A 123 22.99 4.24 3.86
C GLY A 123 22.13 4.29 5.12
N ARG A 124 20.80 4.26 4.98
CA ARG A 124 19.83 4.32 6.07
C ARG A 124 18.99 3.04 6.21
N GLU A 125 19.31 2.01 5.46
CA GLU A 125 18.57 0.75 5.44
C GLU A 125 18.49 0.10 6.82
N HIS A 126 19.56 0.25 7.61
CA HIS A 126 19.62 -0.24 8.98
C HIS A 126 18.63 0.49 9.91
N GLU A 127 18.33 1.77 9.69
CA GLU A 127 17.34 2.53 10.46
C GLU A 127 15.95 1.91 10.28
N VAL A 128 15.59 1.58 9.02
CA VAL A 128 14.33 0.90 8.70
C VAL A 128 14.26 -0.48 9.36
N LEU A 129 15.33 -1.28 9.23
CA LEU A 129 15.36 -2.67 9.70
C LEU A 129 15.54 -2.79 11.22
N SER A 130 16.06 -1.77 11.90
CA SER A 130 16.25 -1.76 13.35
C SER A 130 15.16 -0.99 14.10
N HIS A 131 14.14 -0.46 13.42
CA HIS A 131 13.06 0.27 14.09
C HIS A 131 12.50 -0.54 15.27
N PRO A 132 12.45 0.02 16.51
CA PRO A 132 12.20 -0.76 17.72
C PRO A 132 10.85 -1.49 17.70
N ARG A 133 9.84 -0.91 17.07
CA ARG A 133 8.47 -1.43 17.10
C ARG A 133 7.92 -1.89 15.76
N PHE A 134 8.40 -1.35 14.63
CA PHE A 134 7.84 -1.69 13.32
C PHE A 134 8.57 -2.87 12.67
N ARG A 135 7.80 -3.70 11.97
CA ARG A 135 8.24 -4.86 11.19
C ARG A 135 7.73 -4.70 9.77
N LEU A 136 8.62 -4.37 8.86
CA LEU A 136 8.27 -4.10 7.47
C LEU A 136 8.11 -5.38 6.66
N HIS A 137 7.02 -5.47 5.88
CA HIS A 137 6.75 -6.54 4.93
C HIS A 137 6.42 -5.94 3.57
N VAL A 138 7.29 -6.14 2.58
CA VAL A 138 7.13 -5.62 1.21
C VAL A 138 6.59 -6.70 0.30
N PHE A 139 5.43 -6.46 -0.28
CA PHE A 139 4.75 -7.37 -1.20
C PHE A 139 5.14 -7.07 -2.64
N THR A 140 5.52 -8.11 -3.38
CA THR A 140 5.89 -8.05 -4.80
C THR A 140 5.24 -9.20 -5.56
N SER A 141 5.12 -9.06 -6.88
CA SER A 141 4.63 -10.10 -7.77
C SER A 141 5.78 -10.59 -8.67
N ARG A 142 6.19 -11.85 -8.56
CA ARG A 142 7.21 -12.44 -9.41
C ARG A 142 6.60 -13.16 -10.61
N GLY A 143 7.09 -12.87 -11.80
CA GLY A 143 6.69 -13.56 -13.03
C GLY A 143 7.26 -14.98 -13.07
N VAL A 144 6.41 -15.96 -13.42
CA VAL A 144 6.79 -17.36 -13.60
C VAL A 144 6.29 -17.89 -14.95
N ARG A 145 6.86 -18.97 -15.45
CA ARG A 145 6.52 -19.60 -16.74
C ARG A 145 6.48 -18.58 -17.89
N ALA A 146 5.29 -18.24 -18.43
CA ALA A 146 5.16 -17.29 -19.53
C ALA A 146 5.67 -15.88 -19.16
N LEU A 147 5.54 -15.49 -17.90
CA LEU A 147 6.04 -14.22 -17.33
C LEU A 147 7.44 -14.35 -16.70
N ALA A 148 8.12 -15.49 -16.83
CA ALA A 148 9.48 -15.69 -16.28
C ALA A 148 10.57 -14.83 -16.95
N ARG A 149 10.26 -14.15 -18.03
CA ARG A 149 11.11 -13.17 -18.72
C ARG A 149 10.25 -12.04 -19.23
N ASP A 150 10.70 -10.81 -19.05
CA ASP A 150 10.08 -9.65 -19.66
C ASP A 150 10.31 -9.65 -21.18
N GLY A 151 9.34 -9.13 -21.95
CA GLY A 151 9.44 -9.05 -23.38
C GLY A 151 8.19 -8.48 -24.06
N ARG A 152 8.43 -7.75 -25.16
CA ARG A 152 7.41 -6.94 -25.85
C ARG A 152 6.11 -7.69 -26.18
N MET A 153 6.17 -8.99 -26.51
CA MET A 153 4.98 -9.81 -26.80
C MET A 153 4.64 -10.78 -25.66
N ARG A 154 5.66 -11.28 -24.95
CA ARG A 154 5.46 -12.28 -23.90
C ARG A 154 4.76 -11.69 -22.68
N THR A 155 5.12 -10.49 -22.29
CA THR A 155 4.54 -9.83 -21.12
C THR A 155 3.05 -9.56 -21.31
N PRO A 156 2.55 -8.95 -22.41
CA PRO A 156 1.12 -8.80 -22.64
C PRO A 156 0.35 -10.12 -22.68
N LEU A 157 0.87 -11.13 -23.40
CA LEU A 157 0.22 -12.45 -23.48
C LEU A 157 0.21 -13.18 -22.13
N GLY A 158 1.31 -13.07 -21.37
CA GLY A 158 1.40 -13.61 -20.02
C GLY A 158 0.39 -12.98 -19.07
N TYR A 159 0.21 -11.66 -19.12
CA TYR A 159 -0.80 -10.95 -18.31
C TYR A 159 -2.23 -11.26 -18.75
N LEU A 160 -2.48 -11.46 -20.05
CA LEU A 160 -3.78 -11.93 -20.54
C LEU A 160 -4.09 -13.34 -19.98
N GLY A 161 -3.11 -14.24 -19.99
CA GLY A 161 -3.22 -15.57 -19.40
C GLY A 161 -3.44 -15.51 -17.88
N ALA A 162 -2.71 -14.63 -17.19
CA ALA A 162 -2.89 -14.40 -15.75
C ALA A 162 -4.31 -13.88 -15.44
N PHE A 163 -4.82 -12.93 -16.24
CA PHE A 163 -6.17 -12.40 -16.10
C PHE A 163 -7.23 -13.49 -16.31
N ALA A 164 -7.14 -14.26 -17.41
CA ALA A 164 -8.09 -15.34 -17.70
C ALA A 164 -8.07 -16.41 -16.59
N SER A 165 -6.87 -16.80 -16.13
CA SER A 165 -6.71 -17.74 -15.03
C SER A 165 -7.27 -17.20 -13.71
N ASN A 166 -7.05 -15.91 -13.43
CA ASN A 166 -7.61 -15.25 -12.24
C ASN A 166 -9.14 -15.21 -12.28
N ALA A 167 -9.74 -15.01 -13.44
CA ALA A 167 -11.22 -15.03 -13.57
C ALA A 167 -11.80 -16.37 -13.11
N VAL A 168 -11.10 -17.49 -13.36
CA VAL A 168 -11.48 -18.83 -12.86
C VAL A 168 -11.15 -18.95 -11.37
N SER A 169 -9.92 -18.68 -10.96
CA SER A 169 -9.47 -18.80 -9.58
C SER A 169 -8.18 -18.01 -9.34
N ARG A 170 -8.12 -17.29 -8.20
CA ARG A 170 -6.85 -16.65 -7.77
C ARG A 170 -5.69 -17.66 -7.68
N ARG A 171 -5.94 -18.89 -7.25
CA ARG A 171 -4.92 -19.95 -7.20
C ARG A 171 -4.38 -20.30 -8.59
N ALA A 172 -5.24 -20.31 -9.62
CA ALA A 172 -4.83 -20.62 -11.00
C ALA A 172 -3.90 -19.53 -11.57
N MET A 173 -4.08 -18.26 -11.16
CA MET A 173 -3.16 -17.17 -11.51
C MET A 173 -1.73 -17.45 -11.04
N GLY A 174 -1.53 -18.26 -9.99
CA GLY A 174 -0.23 -18.73 -9.50
C GLY A 174 0.61 -19.51 -10.53
N GLY A 175 0.02 -19.88 -11.67
CA GLY A 175 0.74 -20.40 -12.83
C GLY A 175 1.49 -19.33 -13.64
N PHE A 176 1.21 -18.07 -13.43
CA PHE A 176 1.81 -16.92 -14.14
C PHE A 176 2.54 -15.96 -13.20
N LEU A 177 1.98 -15.73 -12.04
CA LEU A 177 2.48 -14.79 -11.04
C LEU A 177 2.56 -15.50 -9.67
N GLU A 178 3.56 -15.18 -8.92
CA GLU A 178 3.80 -15.68 -7.56
C GLU A 178 3.95 -14.48 -6.63
N ARG A 179 3.31 -14.51 -5.47
CA ARG A 179 3.53 -13.52 -4.41
C ARG A 179 4.91 -13.75 -3.81
N VAL A 180 5.73 -12.72 -3.72
CA VAL A 180 6.98 -12.75 -2.95
C VAL A 180 6.95 -11.64 -1.92
N ILE A 181 7.11 -12.02 -0.65
CA ILE A 181 7.07 -11.11 0.49
C ILE A 181 8.46 -11.01 1.08
N PHE A 182 9.03 -9.81 1.04
CA PHE A 182 10.27 -9.50 1.75
C PHE A 182 9.89 -9.06 3.16
N SER A 183 10.25 -9.83 4.16
CA SER A 183 9.82 -9.66 5.53
C SER A 183 10.96 -9.35 6.47
N ASP A 184 10.73 -8.44 7.41
CA ASP A 184 11.63 -8.18 8.53
C ASP A 184 12.01 -9.51 9.21
N PRO A 185 13.32 -9.84 9.38
CA PRO A 185 13.74 -11.12 9.91
C PRO A 185 13.46 -11.30 11.41
N ARG A 186 13.23 -10.21 12.14
CA ARG A 186 13.02 -10.23 13.60
C ARG A 186 11.70 -10.86 14.00
N ASP A 187 10.65 -10.70 13.16
CA ASP A 187 9.34 -11.28 13.40
C ASP A 187 8.71 -11.77 12.09
N ARG A 188 8.18 -12.98 12.13
CA ARG A 188 7.43 -13.52 10.98
C ARG A 188 6.16 -12.72 10.73
N LEU A 189 5.77 -12.61 9.46
CA LEU A 189 4.47 -12.04 9.09
C LEU A 189 3.35 -12.82 9.79
N PRO A 190 2.54 -12.18 10.66
CA PRO A 190 1.59 -12.87 11.54
C PRO A 190 0.25 -13.17 10.86
N VAL A 191 0.18 -13.06 9.53
CA VAL A 191 -1.02 -13.40 8.75
C VAL A 191 -0.76 -14.58 7.81
N PRO A 192 -1.72 -15.52 7.65
CA PRO A 192 -1.58 -16.64 6.74
C PRO A 192 -1.45 -16.19 5.28
N THR A 193 -0.56 -16.83 4.52
CA THR A 193 -0.30 -16.53 3.10
C THR A 193 -0.43 -17.75 2.19
N HIS A 194 -1.02 -18.84 2.67
CA HIS A 194 -1.21 -20.08 1.93
C HIS A 194 -2.46 -20.09 1.02
N ASP A 195 -3.19 -18.98 1.00
CA ASP A 195 -4.33 -18.74 0.08
C ASP A 195 -3.89 -18.66 -1.39
N TYR A 196 -2.62 -18.33 -1.62
CA TYR A 196 -2.01 -18.12 -2.90
C TYR A 196 -0.57 -18.63 -2.92
N ARG A 197 0.00 -18.89 -4.11
CA ARG A 197 1.41 -19.28 -4.24
C ARG A 197 2.32 -18.16 -3.74
N THR A 198 2.97 -18.38 -2.60
CA THR A 198 3.75 -17.37 -1.89
C THR A 198 5.15 -17.87 -1.56
N GLN A 199 6.14 -16.99 -1.73
CA GLN A 199 7.51 -17.16 -1.24
C GLN A 199 7.80 -16.09 -0.19
N HIS A 200 8.54 -16.46 0.84
CA HIS A 200 9.02 -15.54 1.86
C HIS A 200 10.52 -15.36 1.71
N VAL A 201 10.96 -14.13 1.68
CA VAL A 201 12.36 -13.72 1.57
C VAL A 201 12.68 -12.82 2.76
N GLU A 202 13.84 -12.99 3.36
CA GLU A 202 14.31 -12.10 4.41
C GLU A 202 14.60 -10.71 3.84
N LEU A 203 14.03 -9.68 4.47
CA LEU A 203 14.31 -8.30 4.15
C LEU A 203 15.63 -7.89 4.79
N THR A 204 16.57 -7.43 3.98
CA THR A 204 17.93 -7.08 4.39
C THR A 204 18.31 -5.70 3.85
N ALA A 205 19.39 -5.10 4.36
CA ALA A 205 19.91 -3.83 3.81
C ALA A 205 20.23 -3.96 2.31
N ALA A 206 20.73 -5.13 1.86
CA ALA A 206 21.08 -5.37 0.47
C ALA A 206 19.90 -5.42 -0.49
N ASN A 207 18.70 -5.76 -0.01
CA ASN A 207 17.52 -5.92 -0.87
C ASN A 207 16.38 -4.92 -0.60
N LEU A 208 16.43 -4.12 0.46
CA LEU A 208 15.37 -3.17 0.85
C LEU A 208 14.96 -2.26 -0.31
N ALA A 209 15.88 -1.46 -0.84
CA ALA A 209 15.56 -0.50 -1.90
C ALA A 209 15.06 -1.22 -3.18
N ARG A 210 15.66 -2.37 -3.54
CA ARG A 210 15.25 -3.16 -4.71
C ARG A 210 13.89 -3.81 -4.54
N SER A 211 13.55 -4.30 -3.34
CA SER A 211 12.23 -4.87 -3.06
C SER A 211 11.12 -3.81 -3.10
N VAL A 212 11.38 -2.59 -2.57
CA VAL A 212 10.44 -1.47 -2.67
C VAL A 212 10.28 -1.01 -4.12
N LEU A 213 11.38 -0.90 -4.88
CA LEU A 213 11.34 -0.61 -6.32
C LEU A 213 10.48 -1.65 -7.07
N ALA A 214 10.75 -2.94 -6.85
CA ALA A 214 9.99 -4.02 -7.46
C ALA A 214 8.51 -3.93 -7.13
N SER A 215 8.19 -3.65 -5.86
CA SER A 215 6.80 -3.45 -5.42
C SER A 215 6.09 -2.30 -6.13
N CYS A 216 6.82 -1.29 -6.60
CA CYS A 216 6.30 -0.14 -7.33
C CYS A 216 6.36 -0.28 -8.86
N THR A 217 6.94 -1.37 -9.37
CA THR A 217 7.18 -1.58 -10.80
C THR A 217 5.93 -2.03 -11.55
N ILE A 218 5.23 -1.05 -12.15
CA ILE A 218 4.02 -1.29 -12.91
C ILE A 218 4.39 -1.82 -14.30
N PRO A 219 3.84 -2.97 -14.74
CA PRO A 219 4.05 -3.48 -16.07
C PRO A 219 3.76 -2.44 -17.15
N PHE A 220 4.58 -2.42 -18.21
CA PHE A 220 4.52 -1.51 -19.36
C PHE A 220 4.93 -0.04 -19.07
N TRP A 221 4.98 0.38 -17.81
CA TRP A 221 5.38 1.74 -17.39
C TRP A 221 6.80 1.78 -16.81
N LEU A 222 7.22 0.68 -16.17
CA LEU A 222 8.57 0.48 -15.65
C LEU A 222 9.12 -0.85 -16.14
N GLU A 223 10.44 -0.97 -16.15
CA GLU A 223 11.14 -2.23 -16.43
C GLU A 223 11.09 -3.16 -15.22
N ALA A 224 10.91 -4.46 -15.46
CA ALA A 224 10.94 -5.45 -14.39
C ALA A 224 12.23 -5.37 -13.57
N VAL A 225 12.13 -5.58 -12.28
CA VAL A 225 13.30 -5.65 -11.41
C VAL A 225 13.77 -7.08 -11.33
N ASP A 226 14.99 -7.34 -11.79
CA ASP A 226 15.64 -8.65 -11.71
C ASP A 226 16.71 -8.69 -10.62
N ALA A 227 17.21 -9.88 -10.30
CA ALA A 227 18.37 -10.11 -9.46
C ALA A 227 18.31 -9.40 -8.09
N ILE A 228 17.18 -9.52 -7.38
CA ILE A 228 17.05 -9.01 -6.01
C ILE A 228 17.82 -9.94 -5.08
N PRO A 229 18.77 -9.44 -4.25
CA PRO A 229 19.57 -10.26 -3.37
C PRO A 229 18.73 -11.14 -2.43
N GLY A 230 19.05 -12.42 -2.35
CA GLY A 230 18.36 -13.41 -1.51
C GLY A 230 17.00 -13.88 -2.03
N ALA A 231 16.51 -13.32 -3.14
CA ALA A 231 15.22 -13.67 -3.70
C ALA A 231 15.33 -14.67 -4.87
N PRO A 232 14.29 -15.47 -5.14
CA PRO A 232 14.25 -16.35 -6.30
C PRO A 232 14.50 -15.59 -7.61
N PRO A 233 15.21 -16.16 -8.59
CA PRO A 233 15.52 -15.49 -9.85
C PRO A 233 14.25 -15.27 -10.69
N GLY A 234 14.21 -14.17 -11.45
CA GLY A 234 13.14 -13.81 -12.37
C GLY A 234 12.71 -12.36 -12.26
N PRO A 235 11.80 -11.90 -13.14
CA PRO A 235 11.32 -10.52 -13.14
C PRO A 235 10.30 -10.29 -12.03
N TYR A 236 10.47 -9.18 -11.32
CA TYR A 236 9.60 -8.73 -10.25
C TYR A 236 8.80 -7.50 -10.70
N TRP A 237 7.55 -7.49 -10.32
CA TRP A 237 6.54 -6.50 -10.68
C TRP A 237 5.80 -5.99 -9.45
N ASP A 238 4.98 -4.95 -9.65
CA ASP A 238 4.16 -4.30 -8.63
C ASP A 238 3.39 -5.31 -7.76
N GLY A 239 3.55 -5.18 -6.45
CA GLY A 239 2.89 -6.03 -5.47
C GLY A 239 1.38 -5.98 -5.54
N GLY A 240 0.82 -4.86 -5.99
CA GLY A 240 -0.62 -4.69 -6.15
C GLY A 240 -1.22 -5.55 -7.26
N ILE A 241 -0.43 -6.17 -8.13
CA ILE A 241 -0.96 -7.09 -9.16
C ILE A 241 -1.62 -8.27 -8.46
N THR A 242 -0.92 -8.89 -7.51
CA THR A 242 -1.42 -9.99 -6.70
C THR A 242 -2.20 -9.53 -5.47
N ASP A 243 -1.79 -8.43 -4.83
CA ASP A 243 -2.29 -7.97 -3.54
C ASP A 243 -2.58 -6.47 -3.54
N TYR A 244 -3.57 -6.04 -4.36
CA TYR A 244 -3.84 -4.63 -4.62
C TYR A 244 -4.19 -3.84 -3.36
N HIS A 245 -5.12 -4.37 -2.56
CA HIS A 245 -5.49 -3.82 -1.27
C HIS A 245 -5.17 -4.79 -0.13
N LEU A 246 -4.13 -5.62 -0.27
CA LEU A 246 -3.67 -6.51 0.81
C LEU A 246 -4.84 -7.19 1.56
N HIS A 247 -5.79 -7.78 0.80
CA HIS A 247 -6.97 -8.45 1.34
C HIS A 247 -6.57 -9.83 1.89
N LEU A 248 -5.89 -9.83 3.05
CA LEU A 248 -5.35 -11.01 3.70
C LEU A 248 -6.26 -11.52 4.83
N ASP A 249 -5.90 -12.63 5.44
CA ASP A 249 -6.62 -13.18 6.59
C ASP A 249 -6.13 -12.55 7.90
N TYR A 250 -6.68 -11.38 8.23
CA TYR A 250 -6.32 -10.64 9.43
C TYR A 250 -6.99 -11.17 10.70
N ALA A 251 -7.99 -12.07 10.58
CA ALA A 251 -8.63 -12.68 11.75
C ALA A 251 -7.61 -13.44 12.62
N ALA A 252 -6.52 -13.94 12.02
CA ALA A 252 -5.43 -14.60 12.72
C ALA A 252 -4.69 -13.69 13.74
N LEU A 253 -4.81 -12.36 13.60
CA LEU A 253 -4.20 -11.40 14.53
C LEU A 253 -5.01 -11.16 15.81
N GLY A 254 -6.25 -11.65 15.87
CA GLY A 254 -7.13 -11.40 17.00
C GLY A 254 -6.62 -11.95 18.33
N GLY A 255 -5.82 -13.01 18.30
CA GLY A 255 -5.47 -13.76 19.50
C GLY A 255 -6.70 -14.38 20.16
N ASP A 256 -6.51 -15.07 21.30
CA ASP A 256 -7.60 -15.72 22.04
C ASP A 256 -8.56 -14.71 22.69
N ASP A 257 -8.09 -13.50 22.95
CA ASP A 257 -8.85 -12.41 23.59
C ASP A 257 -9.46 -11.41 22.57
N GLY A 258 -9.29 -11.63 21.27
CA GLY A 258 -9.74 -10.71 20.21
C GLY A 258 -9.08 -9.33 20.26
N ALA A 259 -7.93 -9.19 20.96
CA ALA A 259 -7.33 -7.90 21.26
C ALA A 259 -6.60 -7.25 20.08
N GLY A 260 -6.16 -8.04 19.11
CA GLY A 260 -5.37 -7.54 17.98
C GLY A 260 -6.22 -6.90 16.90
N LEU A 261 -6.08 -5.58 16.69
CA LEU A 261 -6.73 -4.84 15.61
C LEU A 261 -5.76 -4.56 14.46
N VAL A 262 -6.34 -4.41 13.28
CA VAL A 262 -5.67 -3.96 12.06
C VAL A 262 -6.18 -2.56 11.74
N LEU A 263 -5.33 -1.55 11.85
CA LEU A 263 -5.65 -0.21 11.41
C LEU A 263 -5.33 -0.07 9.92
N TYR A 264 -6.32 0.28 9.12
CA TYR A 264 -6.15 0.34 7.68
C TYR A 264 -6.52 1.71 7.10
N PRO A 265 -5.60 2.70 7.09
CA PRO A 265 -5.78 3.92 6.31
C PRO A 265 -5.88 3.58 4.82
N HIS A 266 -7.01 3.92 4.20
CA HIS A 266 -7.31 3.55 2.83
C HIS A 266 -8.03 4.68 2.08
N PHE A 267 -7.86 4.76 0.78
CA PHE A 267 -8.45 5.80 -0.07
C PHE A 267 -9.88 5.47 -0.55
N GLN A 268 -10.44 4.34 -0.19
CA GLN A 268 -11.81 3.92 -0.52
C GLN A 268 -12.35 2.89 0.48
N LYS A 269 -13.68 2.74 0.56
CA LYS A 269 -14.35 1.84 1.51
C LYS A 269 -14.34 0.35 1.13
N THR A 270 -13.98 0.03 -0.11
CA THR A 270 -14.05 -1.35 -0.63
C THR A 270 -12.65 -1.91 -0.84
N LEU A 271 -12.37 -3.11 -0.34
CA LEU A 271 -11.08 -3.77 -0.50
C LEU A 271 -11.10 -4.71 -1.72
N VAL A 272 -10.21 -4.46 -2.67
CA VAL A 272 -10.04 -5.24 -3.90
C VAL A 272 -8.84 -6.18 -3.73
N PRO A 273 -8.99 -7.51 -3.82
CA PRO A 273 -7.90 -8.44 -3.51
C PRO A 273 -6.64 -8.23 -4.36
N GLY A 274 -6.76 -8.24 -5.68
CA GLY A 274 -5.66 -8.02 -6.63
C GLY A 274 -6.05 -7.03 -7.72
N TRP A 275 -5.06 -6.46 -8.41
CA TRP A 275 -5.35 -5.53 -9.51
C TRP A 275 -6.18 -6.16 -10.62
N LEU A 276 -5.97 -7.45 -10.88
CA LEU A 276 -6.74 -8.23 -11.84
C LEU A 276 -8.16 -8.58 -11.35
N ASP A 277 -8.47 -8.33 -10.09
CA ASP A 277 -9.82 -8.54 -9.51
C ASP A 277 -10.73 -7.31 -9.63
N LYS A 278 -10.26 -6.17 -10.16
CA LYS A 278 -11.05 -4.92 -10.20
C LYS A 278 -12.41 -5.07 -10.88
N ALA A 279 -12.52 -5.90 -11.90
CA ALA A 279 -13.78 -6.19 -12.58
C ALA A 279 -14.64 -7.25 -11.85
N LEU A 280 -14.06 -8.01 -10.91
CA LEU A 280 -14.70 -9.13 -10.23
C LEU A 280 -15.32 -8.68 -8.89
N ARG A 281 -16.34 -7.81 -8.96
CA ARG A 281 -16.93 -7.12 -7.79
C ARG A 281 -17.42 -8.07 -6.69
N HIS A 282 -17.80 -9.31 -7.02
CA HIS A 282 -18.20 -10.32 -6.03
C HIS A 282 -17.07 -10.72 -5.07
N ARG A 283 -15.79 -10.47 -5.43
CA ARG A 283 -14.62 -10.74 -4.59
C ARG A 283 -14.25 -9.58 -3.65
N HIS A 284 -14.96 -8.45 -3.76
CA HIS A 284 -14.66 -7.25 -2.96
C HIS A 284 -15.43 -7.20 -1.64
N ARG A 285 -16.28 -8.18 -1.38
CA ARG A 285 -17.11 -8.24 -0.17
C ARG A 285 -16.24 -8.53 1.06
N ALA A 286 -16.61 -7.92 2.18
CA ALA A 286 -16.04 -8.29 3.46
C ALA A 286 -16.29 -9.77 3.79
N SER A 287 -15.36 -10.37 4.47
CA SER A 287 -15.43 -11.76 4.92
C SER A 287 -14.95 -11.87 6.37
N ALA A 288 -15.10 -13.05 6.98
CA ALA A 288 -14.58 -13.31 8.32
C ALA A 288 -13.06 -13.01 8.46
N ARG A 289 -12.32 -13.06 7.36
CA ARG A 289 -10.88 -12.70 7.33
C ARG A 289 -10.58 -11.26 7.72
N LEU A 290 -11.57 -10.37 7.58
CA LEU A 290 -11.46 -8.95 7.91
C LEU A 290 -12.12 -8.60 9.25
N ALA A 291 -12.41 -9.57 10.09
CA ALA A 291 -13.14 -9.37 11.34
C ALA A 291 -12.51 -8.33 12.26
N ASN A 292 -11.18 -8.24 12.27
CA ASN A 292 -10.39 -7.33 13.14
C ASN A 292 -10.00 -6.02 12.49
N VAL A 293 -10.43 -5.74 11.25
CA VAL A 293 -10.02 -4.57 10.48
C VAL A 293 -10.83 -3.35 10.88
N VAL A 294 -10.12 -2.26 11.16
CA VAL A 294 -10.65 -0.89 11.26
C VAL A 294 -10.17 -0.15 10.02
N LEU A 295 -11.05 0.05 9.05
CA LEU A 295 -10.77 0.74 7.80
C LEU A 295 -11.12 2.22 7.96
N LEU A 296 -10.14 3.07 7.70
CA LEU A 296 -10.27 4.53 7.66
C LEU A 296 -10.33 4.97 6.21
N SER A 297 -11.42 5.55 5.76
CA SER A 297 -11.55 6.00 4.37
C SER A 297 -12.18 7.38 4.27
N PRO A 298 -11.87 8.15 3.20
CA PRO A 298 -12.55 9.42 2.97
C PRO A 298 -14.04 9.21 2.68
N SER A 299 -14.86 10.16 3.11
CA SER A 299 -16.27 10.18 2.74
C SER A 299 -16.45 10.60 1.28
N PRO A 300 -17.42 10.06 0.54
CA PRO A 300 -17.70 10.48 -0.83
C PRO A 300 -18.05 11.96 -0.94
N GLU A 301 -18.75 12.50 0.06
CA GLU A 301 -19.18 13.89 0.12
C GLU A 301 -17.96 14.83 0.23
N TRP A 302 -16.97 14.46 1.05
CA TRP A 302 -15.73 15.21 1.15
C TRP A 302 -14.88 15.06 -0.11
N VAL A 303 -14.77 13.86 -0.67
CA VAL A 303 -14.04 13.64 -1.94
C VAL A 303 -14.59 14.53 -3.06
N ALA A 304 -15.89 14.75 -3.11
CA ALA A 304 -16.52 15.62 -4.11
C ALA A 304 -16.10 17.10 -3.99
N THR A 305 -15.52 17.51 -2.85
CA THR A 305 -14.99 18.89 -2.65
C THR A 305 -13.54 19.06 -3.10
N LEU A 306 -12.83 17.96 -3.35
CA LEU A 306 -11.45 18.01 -3.82
C LEU A 306 -11.32 18.52 -5.25
N PRO A 307 -10.13 18.97 -5.69
CA PRO A 307 -9.90 19.38 -7.07
C PRO A 307 -10.40 18.31 -8.07
N GLY A 308 -11.25 18.73 -9.00
CA GLY A 308 -11.88 17.81 -9.96
C GLY A 308 -12.92 16.85 -9.37
N GLY A 309 -13.35 17.04 -8.10
CA GLY A 309 -14.33 16.17 -7.43
C GLY A 309 -13.86 14.74 -7.17
N LYS A 310 -12.55 14.53 -7.11
CA LYS A 310 -11.96 13.18 -6.98
C LYS A 310 -10.64 13.21 -6.23
N ILE A 311 -10.21 12.05 -5.75
CA ILE A 311 -8.84 11.88 -5.25
C ILE A 311 -7.83 11.81 -6.40
N PRO A 312 -6.56 12.26 -6.20
CA PRO A 312 -5.50 12.12 -7.18
C PRO A 312 -5.39 10.68 -7.71
N ASP A 313 -5.26 10.50 -9.02
CA ASP A 313 -5.07 9.20 -9.61
C ASP A 313 -4.18 9.24 -10.87
N ARG A 314 -3.89 8.07 -11.45
CA ARG A 314 -3.06 7.98 -12.67
C ARG A 314 -3.68 8.61 -13.91
N GLY A 315 -4.99 8.76 -13.94
CA GLY A 315 -5.70 9.43 -15.03
C GLY A 315 -5.29 10.89 -15.16
N ASP A 316 -4.80 11.49 -14.07
CA ASP A 316 -4.37 12.89 -14.04
C ASP A 316 -3.15 13.13 -14.94
N PHE A 317 -2.21 12.17 -15.06
CA PHE A 317 -1.11 12.32 -16.01
C PHE A 317 -1.59 12.53 -17.46
N LYS A 318 -2.69 11.86 -17.83
CA LYS A 318 -3.30 12.05 -19.14
C LYS A 318 -4.18 13.30 -19.20
N ALA A 319 -4.92 13.58 -18.14
CA ALA A 319 -5.86 14.70 -18.11
C ALA A 319 -5.17 16.06 -18.15
N PHE A 320 -4.04 16.20 -17.43
CA PHE A 320 -3.23 17.43 -17.42
C PHE A 320 -2.18 17.43 -18.54
N GLY A 321 -1.80 16.28 -19.11
CA GLY A 321 -0.77 16.21 -20.15
C GLY A 321 0.54 16.87 -19.70
N ASP A 322 1.00 17.85 -20.48
CA ASP A 322 2.24 18.59 -20.22
C ASP A 322 2.08 19.74 -19.22
N ASP A 323 0.83 20.01 -18.75
CA ASP A 323 0.59 21.01 -17.70
C ASP A 323 0.91 20.43 -16.32
N HIS A 324 2.22 20.24 -16.10
CA HIS A 324 2.72 19.68 -14.85
C HIS A 324 2.39 20.56 -13.64
N ASP A 325 2.43 21.88 -13.81
CA ASP A 325 2.20 22.83 -12.71
C ASP A 325 0.75 22.75 -12.22
N ALA A 326 -0.23 22.68 -13.13
CA ALA A 326 -1.63 22.50 -12.76
C ALA A 326 -1.90 21.15 -12.08
N ARG A 327 -1.23 20.06 -12.53
CA ARG A 327 -1.33 18.75 -11.87
C ARG A 327 -0.74 18.79 -10.45
N GLU A 328 0.44 19.35 -10.30
CA GLU A 328 1.12 19.47 -9.00
C GLU A 328 0.28 20.30 -8.03
N ASP A 329 -0.26 21.42 -8.50
CA ASP A 329 -1.15 22.28 -7.70
C ASP A 329 -2.43 21.54 -7.26
N ALA A 330 -3.08 20.82 -8.18
CA ALA A 330 -4.26 20.02 -7.85
C ALA A 330 -3.96 18.92 -6.83
N TRP A 331 -2.83 18.23 -6.97
CA TRP A 331 -2.43 17.18 -6.05
C TRP A 331 -2.00 17.74 -4.69
N ARG A 332 -1.30 18.86 -4.66
CA ARG A 332 -0.93 19.56 -3.41
C ARG A 332 -2.18 19.98 -2.65
N ARG A 333 -3.12 20.66 -3.31
CA ARG A 333 -4.38 21.07 -2.68
C ARG A 333 -5.16 19.86 -2.15
N ALA A 334 -5.27 18.75 -2.90
CA ALA A 334 -5.94 17.56 -2.42
C ALA A 334 -5.26 16.95 -1.19
N THR A 335 -3.92 16.99 -1.16
CA THR A 335 -3.12 16.51 -0.02
C THR A 335 -3.30 17.42 1.20
N ASP A 336 -3.26 18.72 1.02
CA ASP A 336 -3.43 19.71 2.10
C ASP A 336 -4.83 19.61 2.72
N GLU A 337 -5.88 19.55 1.89
CA GLU A 337 -7.27 19.34 2.33
C GLU A 337 -7.44 18.03 3.12
N SER A 338 -6.62 17.01 2.85
CA SER A 338 -6.69 15.74 3.56
C SER A 338 -6.15 15.78 5.01
N ALA A 339 -5.60 16.92 5.46
CA ALA A 339 -5.29 17.17 6.88
C ALA A 339 -6.53 16.95 7.76
N ARG A 340 -7.73 17.21 7.24
CA ARG A 340 -8.99 16.95 7.94
C ARG A 340 -9.17 15.48 8.32
N LEU A 341 -8.64 14.54 7.54
CA LEU A 341 -8.69 13.12 7.90
C LEU A 341 -7.90 12.84 9.18
N ALA A 342 -6.74 13.49 9.33
CA ALA A 342 -5.92 13.37 10.55
C ALA A 342 -6.56 14.05 11.75
N GLU A 343 -7.15 15.23 11.58
CA GLU A 343 -7.84 15.99 12.65
C GLU A 343 -9.07 15.22 13.17
N GLU A 344 -9.88 14.67 12.26
CA GLU A 344 -11.03 13.86 12.63
C GLU A 344 -10.61 12.54 13.29
N PHE A 345 -9.49 11.94 12.85
CA PHE A 345 -8.92 10.75 13.46
C PHE A 345 -8.40 11.05 14.88
N ASP A 346 -7.66 12.16 15.09
CA ASP A 346 -7.21 12.57 16.43
C ASP A 346 -8.40 12.75 17.38
N THR A 347 -9.43 13.47 16.93
CA THR A 347 -10.65 13.68 17.70
C THR A 347 -11.31 12.36 18.09
N LEU A 348 -11.38 11.42 17.17
CA LEU A 348 -11.97 10.10 17.35
C LEU A 348 -11.19 9.26 18.36
N THR A 349 -9.85 9.27 18.30
CA THR A 349 -9.01 8.45 19.20
C THR A 349 -9.03 8.92 20.67
N ARG A 350 -9.61 10.08 20.95
CA ARG A 350 -9.85 10.58 22.31
C ARG A 350 -11.18 10.13 22.91
N GLN A 351 -12.05 9.50 22.12
CA GLN A 351 -13.35 9.03 22.57
C GLN A 351 -13.25 7.68 23.29
N ALA A 352 -14.00 7.52 24.37
CA ALA A 352 -14.08 6.28 25.11
C ALA A 352 -14.81 5.16 24.33
N SER A 353 -15.63 5.53 23.35
CA SER A 353 -16.39 4.66 22.45
C SER A 353 -16.40 5.27 21.05
N VAL A 354 -16.25 4.45 20.03
CA VAL A 354 -16.20 4.89 18.65
C VAL A 354 -17.28 4.17 17.83
N GLU A 355 -18.16 4.95 17.22
CA GLU A 355 -19.15 4.42 16.28
C GLU A 355 -18.49 4.24 14.90
N ALA A 356 -18.68 3.05 14.33
CA ALA A 356 -18.21 2.69 13.00
C ALA A 356 -19.28 1.94 12.22
N MET A 357 -19.23 2.02 10.91
CA MET A 357 -20.09 1.27 10.00
C MET A 357 -19.52 -0.15 9.77
N PRO A 358 -20.35 -1.14 9.48
CA PRO A 358 -19.87 -2.45 9.03
C PRO A 358 -19.07 -2.31 7.72
N LEU A 359 -18.03 -3.14 7.55
CA LEU A 359 -17.35 -3.32 6.27
C LEU A 359 -18.34 -3.84 5.21
N PRO A 360 -18.33 -3.32 3.98
CA PRO A 360 -19.28 -3.68 2.92
C PRO A 360 -19.04 -5.07 2.32
#